data_4d4b38547f014654780092bea818eb02
#
_entry.id   4d4b38547f014654780092bea818eb02
#
_cell.length_a   1.000
_cell.length_b   1.000
_cell.length_c   1.000
_cell.angle_alpha   90.00
_cell.angle_beta   90.00
_cell.angle_gamma   90.00
#
_symmetry.space_group_name_H-M   'P 1'
#
loop_
_entity.id
_entity.type
_entity.pdbx_description
1 polymer ?
#
loop_
_entity_poly.entity_id
_entity_poly.type
_entity_poly.pdbx_seq_one_letter_code
_entity_poly.pdbx_strand_id
1 'polypeptide(L)'
;MRNDMIRFSRKQRQVLTWWRQNRWQAIICDGAVRSGKTFCMGLSFFLWAQSCFDGRQFALCGKTVGALRRNLLTELVPCLRRIGMSVRENRSANSLTVEFGGQRNQFLLFGGKDESSAALIQGSTLAGLLLDEAALMPRSFVEQAVARCSVRGSKLWFNCNPEGPEHWFYKEWIEKAESRGALRLHFTMEDNPGLSPEIRQRYERLYTGVFYRRFVQGEWAAAQGLVYDFSTQPEMRHRRRRGPSAGGGYPWITGR
;
A
#
# COMPACT_ATOMS: atom_id res chain seq x y z
N MET A 1 -26.60 21.34 10.47
CA MET A 1 -25.75 20.26 9.90
C MET A 1 -25.04 20.82 8.69
N ARG A 2 -23.73 21.06 8.73
CA ARG A 2 -22.97 21.47 7.54
C ARG A 2 -23.01 20.31 6.56
N ASN A 3 -23.54 20.57 5.40
CA ASN A 3 -23.58 19.63 4.27
C ASN A 3 -22.17 19.60 3.66
N ASP A 4 -21.22 18.90 4.34
CA ASP A 4 -19.87 18.76 3.85
C ASP A 4 -19.89 17.83 2.64
N MET A 5 -20.20 18.42 1.47
CA MET A 5 -20.07 17.74 0.20
C MET A 5 -18.61 17.31 0.01
N ILE A 6 -18.38 16.01 -0.12
CA ILE A 6 -17.04 15.48 -0.44
C ILE A 6 -16.61 16.08 -1.77
N ARG A 7 -15.55 16.87 -1.76
CA ARG A 7 -14.95 17.43 -2.97
C ARG A 7 -13.89 16.46 -3.49
N PHE A 8 -13.96 16.12 -4.76
CA PHE A 8 -12.98 15.27 -5.42
C PHE A 8 -12.12 16.09 -6.38
N SER A 9 -10.80 15.87 -6.35
CA SER A 9 -9.88 16.41 -7.35
C SER A 9 -10.12 15.79 -8.74
N ARG A 10 -9.48 16.34 -9.77
CA ARG A 10 -9.56 15.79 -11.13
C ARG A 10 -9.11 14.34 -11.19
N LYS A 11 -7.96 14.00 -10.54
CA LYS A 11 -7.44 12.63 -10.49
C LYS A 11 -8.37 11.70 -9.70
N GLN A 12 -8.89 12.14 -8.56
CA GLN A 12 -9.84 11.34 -7.78
C GLN A 12 -11.09 11.02 -8.58
N ARG A 13 -11.64 11.99 -9.35
CA ARG A 13 -12.78 11.73 -10.27
C ARG A 13 -12.41 10.73 -11.36
N GLN A 14 -11.20 10.77 -11.87
CA GLN A 14 -10.72 9.78 -12.84
C GLN A 14 -10.67 8.37 -12.23
N VAL A 15 -10.23 8.23 -10.97
CA VAL A 15 -10.28 6.96 -10.23
C VAL A 15 -11.72 6.44 -10.09
N LEU A 16 -12.68 7.32 -9.83
CA LEU A 16 -14.08 6.91 -9.66
C LEU A 16 -14.73 6.36 -10.94
N THR A 17 -14.20 6.70 -12.12
CA THR A 17 -14.87 6.43 -13.41
C THR A 17 -14.02 5.66 -14.42
N TRP A 18 -12.76 5.34 -14.13
CA TRP A 18 -11.82 4.69 -15.07
C TRP A 18 -12.36 3.37 -15.64
N TRP A 19 -13.06 2.62 -14.84
CA TRP A 19 -13.61 1.30 -15.18
C TRP A 19 -14.70 1.36 -16.28
N ARG A 20 -15.26 2.52 -16.56
CA ARG A 20 -16.17 2.74 -17.69
C ARG A 20 -15.47 2.69 -19.04
N GLN A 21 -14.15 2.80 -19.04
CA GLN A 21 -13.34 2.68 -20.25
C GLN A 21 -12.91 1.22 -20.42
N ASN A 22 -13.25 0.63 -21.58
CA ASN A 22 -12.91 -0.78 -21.85
C ASN A 22 -11.41 -1.00 -22.14
N ARG A 23 -10.64 0.08 -22.30
CA ARG A 23 -9.20 0.02 -22.62
C ARG A 23 -8.38 -0.64 -21.50
N TRP A 24 -8.73 -0.43 -20.22
CA TRP A 24 -7.91 -0.80 -19.09
C TRP A 24 -8.49 -1.99 -18.32
N GLN A 25 -7.62 -2.95 -17.94
CA GLN A 25 -7.95 -4.08 -17.07
C GLN A 25 -7.63 -3.81 -15.61
N ALA A 26 -6.71 -2.88 -15.35
CA ALA A 26 -6.28 -2.51 -14.02
C ALA A 26 -6.14 -0.99 -13.86
N ILE A 27 -6.19 -0.53 -12.60
CA ILE A 27 -5.76 0.81 -12.21
C ILE A 27 -4.70 0.69 -11.11
N ILE A 28 -3.65 1.49 -11.22
CA ILE A 28 -2.60 1.62 -10.21
C ILE A 28 -2.59 3.07 -9.73
N CYS A 29 -2.88 3.28 -8.45
CA CYS A 29 -2.72 4.57 -7.80
C CYS A 29 -1.52 4.50 -6.86
N ASP A 30 -0.39 5.06 -7.29
CA ASP A 30 0.83 5.19 -6.49
C ASP A 30 1.06 6.64 -6.07
N GLY A 31 1.90 6.87 -5.05
CA GLY A 31 2.30 8.23 -4.68
C GLY A 31 2.19 8.54 -3.19
N ALA A 32 2.18 9.83 -2.87
CA ALA A 32 2.28 10.38 -1.53
C ALA A 32 1.23 9.85 -0.54
N VAL A 33 1.59 9.79 0.74
CA VAL A 33 0.63 9.54 1.82
C VAL A 33 -0.39 10.69 1.92
N ARG A 34 -1.55 10.44 2.53
CA ARG A 34 -2.61 11.46 2.70
C ARG A 34 -3.16 12.08 1.41
N SER A 35 -2.88 11.52 0.25
CA SER A 35 -3.39 11.98 -1.04
C SER A 35 -4.84 11.56 -1.34
N GLY A 36 -5.47 10.78 -0.46
CA GLY A 36 -6.85 10.33 -0.60
C GLY A 36 -7.04 9.11 -1.52
N LYS A 37 -5.93 8.44 -1.94
CA LYS A 37 -5.97 7.26 -2.82
C LYS A 37 -6.86 6.15 -2.29
N THR A 38 -6.61 5.68 -1.06
CA THR A 38 -7.28 4.52 -0.43
C THR A 38 -8.80 4.68 -0.47
N PHE A 39 -9.31 5.83 -0.04
CA PHE A 39 -10.75 6.10 -0.04
C PHE A 39 -11.35 6.09 -1.44
N CYS A 40 -10.73 6.81 -2.40
CA CYS A 40 -11.23 6.90 -3.78
C CYS A 40 -11.17 5.55 -4.49
N MET A 41 -10.11 4.76 -4.26
CA MET A 41 -9.95 3.42 -4.82
C MET A 41 -11.04 2.47 -4.28
N GLY A 42 -11.26 2.49 -2.97
CA GLY A 42 -12.34 1.71 -2.35
C GLY A 42 -13.71 2.10 -2.87
N LEU A 43 -14.03 3.40 -2.88
CA LEU A 43 -15.32 3.88 -3.38
C LEU A 43 -15.53 3.49 -4.85
N SER A 44 -14.51 3.67 -5.71
CA SER A 44 -14.52 3.26 -7.12
C SER A 44 -14.80 1.76 -7.28
N PHE A 45 -14.16 0.94 -6.46
CA PHE A 45 -14.28 -0.52 -6.50
C PHE A 45 -15.72 -0.98 -6.17
N PHE A 46 -16.30 -0.45 -5.09
CA PHE A 46 -17.68 -0.80 -4.72
C PHE A 46 -18.71 -0.27 -5.73
N LEU A 47 -18.53 0.95 -6.22
CA LEU A 47 -19.41 1.50 -7.28
C LEU A 47 -19.38 0.63 -8.54
N TRP A 48 -18.20 0.23 -9.00
CA TRP A 48 -18.05 -0.65 -10.14
C TRP A 48 -18.68 -2.03 -9.90
N ALA A 49 -18.36 -2.66 -8.78
CA ALA A 49 -18.86 -3.98 -8.46
C ALA A 49 -20.40 -4.02 -8.44
N GLN A 50 -21.04 -3.03 -7.81
CA GLN A 50 -22.50 -2.95 -7.72
C GLN A 50 -23.17 -2.48 -9.02
N SER A 51 -22.41 -1.83 -9.93
CA SER A 51 -22.95 -1.42 -11.24
C SER A 51 -22.84 -2.52 -12.30
N CYS A 52 -21.91 -3.46 -12.17
CA CYS A 52 -21.56 -4.39 -13.23
C CYS A 52 -21.86 -5.87 -12.90
N PHE A 53 -22.10 -6.21 -11.63
CA PHE A 53 -22.21 -7.60 -11.21
C PHE A 53 -23.35 -7.83 -10.20
N ASP A 54 -23.88 -9.05 -10.24
CA ASP A 54 -24.80 -9.59 -9.25
C ASP A 54 -24.37 -10.99 -8.85
N GLY A 55 -24.50 -11.35 -7.56
CA GLY A 55 -24.18 -12.66 -7.02
C GLY A 55 -22.70 -13.05 -7.10
N ARG A 56 -21.78 -12.04 -7.18
CA ARG A 56 -20.35 -12.33 -7.38
C ARG A 56 -19.52 -12.08 -6.13
N GLN A 57 -18.33 -12.70 -6.14
CA GLN A 57 -17.32 -12.54 -5.09
C GLN A 57 -16.20 -11.62 -5.56
N PHE A 58 -15.77 -10.77 -4.65
CA PHE A 58 -14.68 -9.81 -4.83
C PHE A 58 -13.69 -9.96 -3.67
N ALA A 59 -12.42 -9.61 -3.89
CA ALA A 59 -11.43 -9.60 -2.82
C ALA A 59 -10.99 -8.18 -2.49
N LEU A 60 -10.92 -7.89 -1.19
CA LEU A 60 -10.24 -6.75 -0.59
C LEU A 60 -9.02 -7.27 0.15
N CYS A 61 -7.84 -6.89 -0.30
CA CYS A 61 -6.57 -7.35 0.25
C CYS A 61 -5.80 -6.21 0.90
N GLY A 62 -5.21 -6.47 2.05
CA GLY A 62 -4.31 -5.55 2.75
C GLY A 62 -3.18 -6.33 3.42
N LYS A 63 -2.20 -5.65 4.01
CA LYS A 63 -1.11 -6.32 4.76
C LYS A 63 -1.66 -7.26 5.84
N THR A 64 -2.70 -6.83 6.53
CA THR A 64 -3.51 -7.66 7.44
C THR A 64 -4.99 -7.28 7.32
N VAL A 65 -5.90 -8.20 7.64
CA VAL A 65 -7.34 -7.91 7.68
C VAL A 65 -7.65 -6.77 8.66
N GLY A 66 -6.95 -6.73 9.80
CA GLY A 66 -7.12 -5.66 10.78
C GLY A 66 -6.70 -4.28 10.25
N ALA A 67 -5.58 -4.20 9.52
CA ALA A 67 -5.15 -2.96 8.88
C ALA A 67 -6.13 -2.53 7.78
N LEU A 68 -6.57 -3.46 6.94
CA LEU A 68 -7.55 -3.21 5.89
C LEU A 68 -8.86 -2.63 6.46
N ARG A 69 -9.36 -3.18 7.57
CA ARG A 69 -10.55 -2.64 8.26
C ARG A 69 -10.32 -1.21 8.73
N ARG A 70 -9.20 -0.94 9.41
CA ARG A 70 -8.91 0.40 9.93
C ARG A 70 -8.67 1.42 8.81
N ASN A 71 -7.87 1.06 7.80
CA ASN A 71 -7.41 2.01 6.79
C ASN A 71 -8.46 2.28 5.71
N LEU A 72 -9.26 1.26 5.37
CA LEU A 72 -10.23 1.35 4.28
C LEU A 72 -11.67 1.37 4.78
N LEU A 73 -12.09 0.34 5.53
CA LEU A 73 -13.52 0.13 5.79
C LEU A 73 -14.11 1.10 6.82
N THR A 74 -13.31 1.57 7.80
CA THR A 74 -13.79 2.50 8.83
C THR A 74 -14.39 3.78 8.24
N GLU A 75 -13.76 4.35 7.22
CA GLU A 75 -14.26 5.56 6.56
C GLU A 75 -15.22 5.24 5.39
N LEU A 76 -14.97 4.15 4.69
CA LEU A 76 -15.69 3.81 3.48
C LEU A 76 -17.11 3.30 3.75
N VAL A 77 -17.31 2.40 4.73
CA VAL A 77 -18.63 1.81 5.00
C VAL A 77 -19.69 2.85 5.36
N PRO A 78 -19.43 3.86 6.21
CA PRO A 78 -20.38 4.94 6.43
C PRO A 78 -20.71 5.73 5.15
N CYS A 79 -19.73 5.93 4.26
CA CYS A 79 -19.95 6.59 2.98
C CYS A 79 -20.84 5.75 2.06
N LEU A 80 -20.57 4.45 1.92
CA LEU A 80 -21.40 3.53 1.11
C LEU A 80 -22.86 3.52 1.60
N ARG A 81 -23.08 3.47 2.90
CA ARG A 81 -24.43 3.54 3.48
C ARG A 81 -25.12 4.87 3.18
N ARG A 82 -24.38 5.98 3.23
CA ARG A 82 -24.93 7.32 2.93
C ARG A 82 -25.39 7.47 1.48
N ILE A 83 -24.74 6.79 0.54
CA ILE A 83 -25.15 6.76 -0.87
C ILE A 83 -26.17 5.67 -1.18
N GLY A 84 -26.75 5.02 -0.15
CA GLY A 84 -27.86 4.08 -0.26
C GLY A 84 -27.47 2.61 -0.38
N MET A 85 -26.21 2.23 -0.20
CA MET A 85 -25.81 0.81 -0.17
C MET A 85 -26.12 0.19 1.19
N SER A 86 -26.75 -0.98 1.21
CA SER A 86 -26.83 -1.84 2.41
C SER A 86 -25.53 -2.59 2.57
N VAL A 87 -24.83 -2.41 3.69
CA VAL A 87 -23.56 -3.08 3.99
C VAL A 87 -23.68 -3.88 5.27
N ARG A 88 -23.55 -5.20 5.19
CA ARG A 88 -23.54 -6.14 6.31
C ARG A 88 -22.16 -6.76 6.45
N GLU A 89 -21.54 -6.61 7.61
CA GLU A 89 -20.24 -7.20 7.90
C GLU A 89 -20.41 -8.54 8.63
N ASN A 90 -19.71 -9.57 8.15
CA ASN A 90 -19.50 -10.83 8.87
C ASN A 90 -18.04 -10.88 9.32
N ARG A 91 -17.78 -10.58 10.60
CA ARG A 91 -16.42 -10.50 11.14
C ARG A 91 -15.74 -11.85 11.26
N SER A 92 -16.48 -12.90 11.60
CA SER A 92 -15.95 -14.26 11.74
C SER A 92 -15.54 -14.85 10.39
N ALA A 93 -16.30 -14.56 9.33
CA ALA A 93 -15.98 -14.99 7.96
C ALA A 93 -15.09 -14.02 7.20
N ASN A 94 -14.64 -12.91 7.83
CA ASN A 94 -13.89 -11.86 7.16
C ASN A 94 -14.51 -11.42 5.82
N SER A 95 -15.81 -11.11 5.84
CA SER A 95 -16.53 -10.73 4.62
C SER A 95 -17.51 -9.60 4.84
N LEU A 96 -17.83 -8.91 3.73
CA LEU A 96 -18.94 -7.96 3.63
C LEU A 96 -19.93 -8.46 2.59
N THR A 97 -21.23 -8.33 2.87
CA THR A 97 -22.28 -8.44 1.86
C THR A 97 -22.79 -7.03 1.58
N VAL A 98 -22.81 -6.64 0.31
CA VAL A 98 -23.26 -5.32 -0.11
C VAL A 98 -24.41 -5.46 -1.11
N GLU A 99 -25.49 -4.72 -0.85
CA GLU A 99 -26.67 -4.68 -1.69
C GLU A 99 -26.93 -3.25 -2.16
N PHE A 100 -27.20 -3.08 -3.47
CA PHE A 100 -27.51 -1.78 -4.07
C PHE A 100 -28.18 -1.97 -5.43
N GLY A 101 -29.27 -1.27 -5.67
CA GLY A 101 -29.97 -1.31 -6.97
C GLY A 101 -30.48 -2.69 -7.38
N GLY A 102 -30.75 -3.58 -6.41
CA GLY A 102 -31.17 -4.95 -6.67
C GLY A 102 -30.02 -5.97 -6.78
N GLN A 103 -28.77 -5.51 -6.94
CA GLN A 103 -27.59 -6.39 -6.94
C GLN A 103 -27.14 -6.70 -5.51
N ARG A 104 -26.65 -7.94 -5.32
CA ARG A 104 -26.10 -8.43 -4.06
C ARG A 104 -24.76 -9.12 -4.29
N ASN A 105 -23.69 -8.55 -3.78
CA ASN A 105 -22.35 -9.08 -3.96
C ASN A 105 -21.63 -9.29 -2.62
N GLN A 106 -20.65 -10.21 -2.62
CA GLN A 106 -19.83 -10.54 -1.45
C GLN A 106 -18.39 -10.06 -1.63
N PHE A 107 -17.85 -9.43 -0.60
CA PHE A 107 -16.47 -8.93 -0.57
C PHE A 107 -15.71 -9.66 0.53
N LEU A 108 -14.74 -10.47 0.14
CA LEU A 108 -13.89 -11.25 1.03
C LEU A 108 -12.66 -10.44 1.43
N LEU A 109 -12.29 -10.48 2.71
CA LEU A 109 -11.15 -9.74 3.25
C LEU A 109 -9.97 -10.67 3.46
N PHE A 110 -8.84 -10.39 2.83
CA PHE A 110 -7.62 -11.18 2.93
C PHE A 110 -6.45 -10.35 3.49
N GLY A 111 -5.61 -10.99 4.30
CA GLY A 111 -4.33 -10.43 4.76
C GLY A 111 -3.19 -11.07 3.99
N GLY A 112 -2.36 -10.27 3.30
CA GLY A 112 -1.14 -10.70 2.62
C GLY A 112 0.10 -10.39 3.48
N LYS A 113 0.24 -11.02 4.65
CA LYS A 113 1.32 -10.73 5.60
C LYS A 113 2.66 -11.31 5.14
N ASP A 114 2.66 -12.53 4.66
CA ASP A 114 3.81 -13.36 4.33
C ASP A 114 3.50 -14.29 3.15
N GLU A 115 4.48 -15.05 2.70
CA GLU A 115 4.36 -15.98 1.57
C GLU A 115 3.28 -17.04 1.76
N SER A 116 3.05 -17.51 3.00
CA SER A 116 2.02 -18.50 3.31
C SER A 116 0.60 -17.97 3.09
N SER A 117 0.43 -16.66 3.13
CA SER A 117 -0.86 -15.99 2.93
C SER A 117 -1.44 -16.24 1.53
N ALA A 118 -0.62 -16.60 0.54
CA ALA A 118 -1.07 -16.94 -0.80
C ALA A 118 -2.04 -18.14 -0.82
N ALA A 119 -1.92 -19.07 0.14
CA ALA A 119 -2.84 -20.20 0.27
C ALA A 119 -4.27 -19.79 0.65
N LEU A 120 -4.44 -18.66 1.35
CA LEU A 120 -5.76 -18.21 1.83
C LEU A 120 -6.71 -17.84 0.68
N ILE A 121 -6.18 -17.37 -0.45
CA ILE A 121 -6.97 -16.93 -1.60
C ILE A 121 -7.13 -18.03 -2.66
N GLN A 122 -6.47 -19.18 -2.47
CA GLN A 122 -6.61 -20.33 -3.35
C GLN A 122 -8.04 -20.85 -3.36
N GLY A 123 -8.50 -21.36 -4.51
CA GLY A 123 -9.87 -21.88 -4.68
C GLY A 123 -10.95 -20.81 -4.86
N SER A 124 -10.65 -19.53 -4.65
CA SER A 124 -11.62 -18.46 -4.90
C SER A 124 -11.77 -18.18 -6.40
N THR A 125 -12.99 -17.84 -6.83
CA THR A 125 -13.27 -17.29 -8.17
C THR A 125 -13.80 -15.87 -8.01
N LEU A 126 -12.98 -14.90 -8.42
CA LEU A 126 -13.22 -13.50 -8.13
C LEU A 126 -13.64 -12.72 -9.37
N ALA A 127 -14.63 -11.83 -9.21
CA ALA A 127 -15.00 -10.87 -10.23
C ALA A 127 -14.14 -9.61 -10.19
N GLY A 128 -13.40 -9.37 -9.11
CA GLY A 128 -12.50 -8.24 -9.00
C GLY A 128 -11.66 -8.27 -7.73
N LEU A 129 -10.59 -7.47 -7.75
CA LEU A 129 -9.58 -7.42 -6.70
C LEU A 129 -9.17 -5.99 -6.40
N LEU A 130 -9.18 -5.63 -5.12
CA LEU A 130 -8.57 -4.40 -4.62
C LEU A 130 -7.47 -4.75 -3.63
N LEU A 131 -6.24 -4.28 -3.89
CA LEU A 131 -5.11 -4.40 -2.98
C LEU A 131 -4.77 -3.03 -2.41
N ASP A 132 -4.98 -2.86 -1.12
CA ASP A 132 -4.55 -1.68 -0.37
C ASP A 132 -3.14 -1.90 0.18
N GLU A 133 -2.24 -0.98 -0.08
CA GLU A 133 -0.81 -1.10 0.21
C GLU A 133 -0.14 -2.28 -0.53
N ALA A 134 -0.42 -2.43 -1.84
CA ALA A 134 0.03 -3.56 -2.65
C ALA A 134 1.56 -3.81 -2.59
N ALA A 135 2.36 -2.75 -2.49
CA ALA A 135 3.81 -2.86 -2.37
C ALA A 135 4.29 -3.52 -1.06
N LEU A 136 3.47 -3.54 -0.01
CA LEU A 136 3.82 -4.16 1.27
C LEU A 136 3.50 -5.67 1.33
N MET A 137 2.86 -6.22 0.30
CA MET A 137 2.50 -7.63 0.25
C MET A 137 3.56 -8.45 -0.48
N PRO A 138 3.74 -9.73 -0.14
CA PRO A 138 4.59 -10.63 -0.90
C PRO A 138 4.14 -10.76 -2.36
N ARG A 139 5.11 -10.89 -3.26
CA ARG A 139 4.85 -11.06 -4.69
C ARG A 139 3.95 -12.26 -4.97
N SER A 140 4.22 -13.39 -4.33
CA SER A 140 3.45 -14.63 -4.44
C SER A 140 1.98 -14.44 -4.13
N PHE A 141 1.67 -13.69 -3.05
CA PHE A 141 0.29 -13.39 -2.67
C PHE A 141 -0.42 -12.53 -3.73
N VAL A 142 0.24 -11.48 -4.21
CA VAL A 142 -0.36 -10.58 -5.22
C VAL A 142 -0.60 -11.31 -6.54
N GLU A 143 0.38 -12.08 -7.02
CA GLU A 143 0.26 -12.87 -8.24
C GLU A 143 -0.85 -13.91 -8.13
N GLN A 144 -0.95 -14.60 -6.97
CA GLN A 144 -2.02 -15.56 -6.71
C GLN A 144 -3.40 -14.87 -6.70
N ALA A 145 -3.52 -13.72 -6.05
CA ALA A 145 -4.77 -12.97 -6.00
C ALA A 145 -5.23 -12.52 -7.39
N VAL A 146 -4.31 -12.04 -8.21
CA VAL A 146 -4.59 -11.66 -9.61
C VAL A 146 -5.08 -12.87 -10.42
N ALA A 147 -4.42 -14.02 -10.27
CA ALA A 147 -4.80 -15.24 -10.97
C ALA A 147 -6.22 -15.75 -10.61
N ARG A 148 -6.78 -15.33 -9.47
CA ARG A 148 -8.17 -15.69 -9.08
C ARG A 148 -9.24 -14.83 -9.76
N CYS A 149 -8.86 -13.70 -10.37
CA CYS A 149 -9.79 -12.83 -11.10
C CYS A 149 -10.09 -13.40 -12.50
N SER A 150 -10.88 -14.46 -12.55
CA SER A 150 -11.19 -15.22 -13.78
C SER A 150 -12.61 -15.03 -14.30
N VAL A 151 -13.42 -14.20 -13.65
CA VAL A 151 -14.78 -13.88 -14.13
C VAL A 151 -14.66 -12.89 -15.30
N ARG A 152 -15.49 -13.09 -16.35
CA ARG A 152 -15.53 -12.18 -17.50
C ARG A 152 -15.82 -10.75 -17.05
N GLY A 153 -14.99 -9.79 -17.48
CA GLY A 153 -15.11 -8.38 -17.11
C GLY A 153 -14.44 -8.04 -15.77
N SER A 154 -13.71 -9.00 -15.14
CA SER A 154 -12.95 -8.73 -13.92
C SER A 154 -11.95 -7.61 -14.14
N LYS A 155 -11.73 -6.80 -13.09
CA LYS A 155 -10.78 -5.69 -13.07
C LYS A 155 -10.02 -5.63 -11.76
N LEU A 156 -8.85 -4.95 -11.76
CA LEU A 156 -7.90 -4.91 -10.67
C LEU A 156 -7.63 -3.48 -10.20
N TRP A 157 -7.59 -3.27 -8.88
CA TRP A 157 -7.23 -2.00 -8.25
C TRP A 157 -5.99 -2.20 -7.37
N PHE A 158 -4.91 -1.49 -7.68
CA PHE A 158 -3.67 -1.48 -6.90
C PHE A 158 -3.45 -0.11 -6.29
N ASN A 159 -3.52 -0.01 -4.97
CA ASN A 159 -3.17 1.18 -4.21
C ASN A 159 -1.85 0.94 -3.48
N CYS A 160 -0.88 1.86 -3.59
CA CYS A 160 0.38 1.76 -2.87
C CYS A 160 1.04 3.11 -2.60
N ASN A 161 1.88 3.13 -1.58
CA ASN A 161 2.89 4.16 -1.41
C ASN A 161 4.21 3.65 -2.00
N PRO A 162 5.09 4.55 -2.49
CA PRO A 162 6.36 4.16 -3.07
C PRO A 162 7.33 3.54 -2.07
N GLU A 163 8.05 2.55 -2.55
CA GLU A 163 9.23 1.96 -1.94
C GLU A 163 10.50 2.35 -2.71
N GLY A 164 11.45 1.48 -2.88
CA GLY A 164 12.63 1.71 -3.71
C GLY A 164 12.39 1.37 -5.19
N PRO A 165 13.20 1.91 -6.13
CA PRO A 165 13.07 1.61 -7.56
C PRO A 165 13.39 0.15 -7.89
N GLU A 166 14.14 -0.54 -7.02
CA GLU A 166 14.45 -1.97 -7.18
C GLU A 166 13.33 -2.89 -6.65
N HIS A 167 12.27 -2.33 -6.09
CA HIS A 167 11.17 -3.09 -5.54
C HIS A 167 10.42 -3.86 -6.64
N TRP A 168 10.07 -5.13 -6.38
CA TRP A 168 9.41 -6.01 -7.35
C TRP A 168 8.14 -5.39 -7.96
N PHE A 169 7.31 -4.70 -7.13
CA PHE A 169 6.07 -4.10 -7.59
C PHE A 169 6.33 -2.93 -8.56
N TYR A 170 7.41 -2.16 -8.33
CA TYR A 170 7.82 -1.11 -9.25
C TYR A 170 8.18 -1.69 -10.62
N LYS A 171 9.08 -2.68 -10.64
CA LYS A 171 9.57 -3.29 -11.89
C LYS A 171 8.49 -4.05 -12.66
N GLU A 172 7.58 -4.73 -11.95
CA GLU A 172 6.59 -5.59 -12.60
C GLU A 172 5.26 -4.89 -12.91
N TRP A 173 4.88 -3.87 -12.14
CA TRP A 173 3.59 -3.22 -12.28
C TRP A 173 3.69 -1.74 -12.64
N ILE A 174 4.59 -0.96 -12.00
CA ILE A 174 4.68 0.48 -12.25
C ILE A 174 5.34 0.76 -13.61
N GLU A 175 6.51 0.18 -13.88
CA GLU A 175 7.23 0.35 -15.16
C GLU A 175 6.48 -0.28 -16.33
N LYS A 176 5.79 -1.40 -16.10
CA LYS A 176 5.07 -2.16 -17.13
C LYS A 176 3.57 -1.85 -17.17
N ALA A 177 3.11 -0.76 -16.57
CA ALA A 177 1.67 -0.49 -16.42
C ALA A 177 0.93 -0.53 -17.76
N GLU A 178 1.42 0.15 -18.77
CA GLU A 178 0.77 0.21 -20.08
C GLU A 178 0.74 -1.16 -20.77
N SER A 179 1.84 -1.91 -20.79
CA SER A 179 1.91 -3.24 -21.39
C SER A 179 1.02 -4.27 -20.67
N ARG A 180 0.72 -4.04 -19.37
CA ARG A 180 -0.22 -4.86 -18.59
C ARG A 180 -1.68 -4.37 -18.70
N GLY A 181 -1.95 -3.40 -19.56
CA GLY A 181 -3.29 -2.82 -19.68
C GLY A 181 -3.75 -2.10 -18.41
N ALA A 182 -2.82 -1.51 -17.65
CA ALA A 182 -3.11 -0.79 -16.40
C ALA A 182 -3.01 0.73 -16.59
N LEU A 183 -4.04 1.43 -16.14
CA LEU A 183 -4.01 2.88 -16.00
C LEU A 183 -3.21 3.25 -14.75
N ARG A 184 -2.06 3.90 -14.90
CA ARG A 184 -1.32 4.42 -13.75
C ARG A 184 -1.66 5.88 -13.49
N LEU A 185 -1.97 6.20 -12.23
CA LEU A 185 -2.20 7.55 -11.73
C LEU A 185 -1.28 7.80 -10.53
N HIS A 186 -0.32 8.70 -10.72
CA HIS A 186 0.57 9.13 -9.64
C HIS A 186 -0.08 10.26 -8.83
N PHE A 187 -0.10 10.12 -7.50
CA PHE A 187 -0.74 11.03 -6.55
C PHE A 187 0.27 11.78 -5.69
N THR A 188 0.04 13.07 -5.51
CA THR A 188 0.70 13.92 -4.51
C THR A 188 -0.28 14.32 -3.41
N MET A 189 0.19 14.94 -2.33
CA MET A 189 -0.70 15.46 -1.28
C MET A 189 -1.66 16.54 -1.81
N GLU A 190 -1.30 17.23 -2.89
CA GLU A 190 -2.13 18.26 -3.53
C GLU A 190 -3.39 17.70 -4.18
N ASP A 191 -3.37 16.42 -4.53
CA ASP A 191 -4.51 15.74 -5.11
C ASP A 191 -5.64 15.47 -4.10
N ASN A 192 -5.43 15.78 -2.81
CA ASN A 192 -6.44 15.66 -1.77
C ASN A 192 -7.02 17.02 -1.35
N PRO A 193 -8.16 17.44 -1.87
CA PRO A 193 -8.78 18.70 -1.51
C PRO A 193 -9.28 18.76 -0.04
N GLY A 194 -9.36 17.62 0.64
CA GLY A 194 -9.70 17.53 2.07
C GLY A 194 -8.50 17.66 3.01
N LEU A 195 -7.26 17.73 2.49
CA LEU A 195 -6.06 17.85 3.31
C LEU A 195 -5.80 19.33 3.61
N SER A 196 -5.82 19.71 4.90
CA SER A 196 -5.56 21.09 5.27
C SER A 196 -4.10 21.49 5.01
N PRO A 197 -3.84 22.78 4.71
CA PRO A 197 -2.48 23.29 4.51
C PRO A 197 -1.56 23.04 5.72
N GLU A 198 -2.10 23.13 6.94
CA GLU A 198 -1.33 22.94 8.18
C GLU A 198 -0.85 21.50 8.30
N ILE A 199 -1.70 20.51 7.94
CA ILE A 199 -1.32 19.10 7.95
C ILE A 199 -0.26 18.86 6.89
N ARG A 200 -0.40 19.42 5.67
CA ARG A 200 0.62 19.33 4.63
C ARG A 200 1.97 19.85 5.11
N GLN A 201 2.03 21.08 5.62
CA GLN A 201 3.25 21.67 6.15
C GLN A 201 3.88 20.85 7.27
N ARG A 202 3.04 20.24 8.12
CA ARG A 202 3.53 19.32 9.16
C ARG A 202 4.27 18.11 8.55
N TYR A 203 3.74 17.49 7.50
CA TYR A 203 4.41 16.39 6.82
C TYR A 203 5.70 16.83 6.13
N GLU A 204 5.71 18.00 5.49
CA GLU A 204 6.88 18.58 4.84
C GLU A 204 8.03 18.86 5.84
N ARG A 205 7.70 19.25 7.08
CA ARG A 205 8.68 19.45 8.16
C ARG A 205 9.12 18.18 8.85
N LEU A 206 8.24 17.17 8.90
CA LEU A 206 8.49 15.93 9.64
C LEU A 206 9.42 14.98 8.90
N TYR A 207 9.35 14.93 7.58
CA TYR A 207 10.13 14.02 6.78
C TYR A 207 11.27 14.71 6.05
N THR A 208 12.42 14.02 5.98
CA THR A 208 13.63 14.45 5.26
C THR A 208 14.19 13.32 4.42
N GLY A 209 15.10 13.63 3.48
CA GLY A 209 15.80 12.65 2.67
C GLY A 209 14.85 11.72 1.89
N VAL A 210 15.11 10.41 1.95
CA VAL A 210 14.32 9.41 1.23
C VAL A 210 12.86 9.33 1.67
N PHE A 211 12.59 9.56 2.96
CA PHE A 211 11.21 9.54 3.46
C PHE A 211 10.40 10.74 2.96
N TYR A 212 11.02 11.91 2.81
CA TYR A 212 10.39 13.06 2.19
C TYR A 212 10.02 12.76 0.72
N ARG A 213 10.96 12.20 -0.04
CA ARG A 213 10.72 11.81 -1.43
C ARG A 213 9.60 10.79 -1.55
N ARG A 214 9.59 9.73 -0.72
CA ARG A 214 8.58 8.68 -0.77
C ARG A 214 7.21 9.14 -0.25
N PHE A 215 7.15 9.78 0.91
CA PHE A 215 5.90 10.04 1.60
C PHE A 215 5.27 11.38 1.24
N VAL A 216 6.06 12.40 0.91
CA VAL A 216 5.58 13.74 0.55
C VAL A 216 5.49 13.92 -0.96
N GLN A 217 6.58 13.61 -1.67
CA GLN A 217 6.62 13.72 -3.13
C GLN A 217 6.01 12.50 -3.85
N GLY A 218 5.91 11.35 -3.17
CA GLY A 218 5.35 10.14 -3.75
C GLY A 218 6.29 9.40 -4.70
N GLU A 219 7.60 9.64 -4.63
CA GLU A 219 8.59 9.10 -5.55
C GLU A 219 9.08 7.71 -5.13
N TRP A 220 9.31 6.84 -6.10
CA TRP A 220 10.01 5.56 -5.93
C TRP A 220 11.51 5.80 -5.78
N ALA A 221 11.94 6.21 -4.59
CA ALA A 221 13.30 6.65 -4.33
C ALA A 221 14.11 5.58 -3.60
N ALA A 222 15.35 5.37 -4.05
CA ALA A 222 16.32 4.56 -3.31
C ALA A 222 16.68 5.26 -1.99
N ALA A 223 16.84 4.48 -0.91
CA ALA A 223 17.55 4.97 0.26
C ALA A 223 18.98 5.29 -0.20
N GLN A 224 19.39 6.54 -0.10
CA GLN A 224 20.81 6.85 -0.28
C GLN A 224 21.52 6.15 0.88
N GLY A 225 22.21 5.05 0.58
CA GLY A 225 23.17 4.49 1.51
C GLY A 225 24.19 5.59 1.78
N LEU A 226 24.46 5.89 3.05
CA LEU A 226 25.77 6.41 3.44
C LEU A 226 26.75 5.32 3.01
N VAL A 227 27.30 5.44 1.81
CA VAL A 227 28.57 4.81 1.48
C VAL A 227 29.53 5.54 2.40
N TYR A 228 29.86 4.90 3.53
CA TYR A 228 31.01 5.33 4.33
C TYR A 228 32.18 5.20 3.38
N ASP A 229 32.65 6.32 2.86
CA ASP A 229 33.90 6.40 2.13
C ASP A 229 35.01 6.16 3.15
N PHE A 230 35.42 4.90 3.30
CA PHE A 230 36.54 4.53 4.18
C PHE A 230 37.86 5.14 3.69
N SER A 231 37.91 5.83 2.56
CA SER A 231 39.08 6.47 2.01
C SER A 231 39.48 7.78 2.70
N THR A 232 38.60 8.35 3.56
CA THR A 232 38.86 9.64 4.24
C THR A 232 39.10 9.52 5.74
N GLN A 233 39.38 8.35 6.31
CA GLN A 233 39.87 8.28 7.69
C GLN A 233 41.37 8.65 7.68
N PRO A 234 41.79 9.73 8.37
CA PRO A 234 43.20 9.96 8.59
C PRO A 234 43.75 8.83 9.42
N GLU A 235 44.83 8.20 8.95
CA GLU A 235 45.57 7.16 9.66
C GLU A 235 45.74 7.55 11.11
N MET A 236 45.07 6.86 12.04
CA MET A 236 45.38 6.96 13.46
C MET A 236 46.76 6.30 13.65
N ARG A 237 47.81 7.14 13.61
CA ARG A 237 49.14 6.74 14.03
C ARG A 237 49.06 6.24 15.47
N HIS A 238 49.14 4.94 15.64
CA HIS A 238 49.38 4.33 16.93
C HIS A 238 50.71 4.87 17.47
N ARG A 239 50.65 5.87 18.33
CA ARG A 239 51.76 6.21 19.22
C ARG A 239 51.98 5.02 20.16
N ARG A 240 52.95 4.16 19.80
CA ARG A 240 53.54 3.21 20.76
C ARG A 240 54.14 4.03 21.90
N ARG A 241 53.45 4.07 23.03
CA ARG A 241 54.07 4.47 24.28
C ARG A 241 55.09 3.39 24.66
N ARG A 242 56.37 3.73 24.58
CA ARG A 242 57.45 2.98 25.26
C ARG A 242 57.19 3.14 26.75
N GLY A 243 56.83 2.06 27.42
CA GLY A 243 56.86 1.95 28.89
C GLY A 243 58.27 1.60 29.35
N PRO A 244 58.68 2.03 30.56
CA PRO A 244 60.01 1.81 31.06
C PRO A 244 60.22 0.36 31.51
N SER A 245 61.42 -0.13 31.23
CA SER A 245 61.96 -1.39 31.72
C SER A 245 62.29 -1.31 33.22
N ALA A 246 61.82 -2.25 34.02
CA ALA A 246 62.37 -2.70 35.31
C ALA A 246 61.69 -4.04 35.59
N GLY A 247 62.31 -5.15 35.68
CA GLY A 247 63.35 -5.69 36.52
C GLY A 247 62.72 -6.27 37.78
N GLY A 248 62.74 -7.60 37.95
CA GLY A 248 62.75 -8.17 39.33
C GLY A 248 61.61 -9.19 39.60
N GLY A 249 62.00 -10.48 39.70
CA GLY A 249 61.66 -11.31 40.81
C GLY A 249 60.40 -12.16 40.84
N TYR A 250 60.53 -13.43 40.59
CA TYR A 250 59.62 -14.47 41.12
C TYR A 250 59.71 -14.60 42.67
N PRO A 251 58.73 -15.10 43.41
CA PRO A 251 58.60 -16.55 43.54
C PRO A 251 57.16 -17.10 43.68
N TRP A 252 57.03 -18.35 43.33
CA TRP A 252 56.09 -19.42 43.66
C TRP A 252 55.38 -19.32 45.01
N ILE A 253 54.10 -19.68 45.11
CA ILE A 253 53.57 -20.60 46.17
C ILE A 253 52.26 -21.23 45.64
N THR A 254 52.27 -22.56 45.83
CA THR A 254 51.24 -23.57 45.65
C THR A 254 50.10 -23.45 46.65
N GLY A 255 48.92 -23.98 46.28
CA GLY A 255 48.13 -24.61 47.32
C GLY A 255 46.63 -24.48 47.23
N ARG A 256 45.97 -25.54 46.78
CA ARG A 256 44.71 -26.20 47.06
C ARG A 256 43.51 -25.73 46.23
#